data_e65f5e81ae6be1c6cddfbe03cb28e795
#
_entry.id   e65f5e81ae6be1c6cddfbe03cb28e795
#
_cell.length_a   1.000
_cell.length_b   1.000
_cell.length_c   1.000
_cell.angle_alpha   90.00
_cell.angle_beta   90.00
_cell.angle_gamma   90.00
#
_symmetry.space_group_name_H-M   'P 1'
#
loop_
_entity.id
_entity.type
_entity.pdbx_description
1 polymer ?
#
loop_
_entity_poly.entity_id
_entity_poly.type
_entity_poly.pdbx_seq_one_letter_code
_entity_poly.pdbx_strand_id
1 'polypeptide(L)'
;MYYDTIVVGGSIAGLLTAREVSSKGFSVLVIEEDYEIGTPEHCGGLVSIAGLEELGIIPSKKTFDHMIESAKITSPNGENFTINSKNQKVIEISRRELDKQVAFQAQKNGAIIKVRTSFQEITKTGIRTNEEEIDCKIFVDARGVSSLIHKDRTGILSSAQYEIYADWIKKGKVEVIFDQEKYPGFFAWIIPSDEGKGKVGIAGKGVNVSDTLNEFLKQKGEFSTIRKIFAPIWIKGPIKRFVEGNTVIVGDAAGQAKPTTAGGIFTSGMGGVYAGQAIAAFLKTNEREELDNYQKKWTERFGKEFEKQLLARKILERMDNQTINKLFETITPDIINEISEKDDFDFHTSSIIKLLGIKGSLKTAQTLVSGELKKILG
;
A
#
# COMPACT_ATOMS: atom_id res chain seq x y z
N MET A 1 -28.37 1.02 -18.67
CA MET A 1 -28.59 1.18 -17.21
C MET A 1 -27.78 2.39 -16.77
N TYR A 2 -28.23 3.20 -15.82
CA TYR A 2 -27.54 4.43 -15.36
C TYR A 2 -27.28 4.38 -13.86
N TYR A 3 -26.08 4.83 -13.46
CA TYR A 3 -25.68 5.05 -12.06
C TYR A 3 -25.10 6.45 -11.88
N ASP A 4 -25.27 7.05 -10.71
CA ASP A 4 -24.61 8.31 -10.39
C ASP A 4 -23.08 8.12 -10.37
N THR A 5 -22.62 6.98 -9.88
CA THR A 5 -21.19 6.65 -9.80
C THR A 5 -20.96 5.17 -10.15
N ILE A 6 -19.97 4.90 -11.00
CA ILE A 6 -19.43 3.56 -11.22
C ILE A 6 -17.99 3.51 -10.68
N VAL A 7 -17.71 2.54 -9.83
CA VAL A 7 -16.38 2.27 -9.28
C VAL A 7 -15.84 1.00 -9.92
N VAL A 8 -14.66 1.09 -10.53
CA VAL A 8 -13.96 -0.06 -11.13
C VAL A 8 -12.81 -0.46 -10.24
N GLY A 9 -12.94 -1.63 -9.62
CA GLY A 9 -12.03 -2.21 -8.65
C GLY A 9 -12.62 -2.29 -7.24
N GLY A 10 -12.79 -3.52 -6.76
CA GLY A 10 -13.43 -3.88 -5.49
C GLY A 10 -12.45 -4.06 -4.32
N SER A 11 -11.38 -3.24 -4.24
CA SER A 11 -10.48 -3.23 -3.08
C SER A 11 -10.73 -2.01 -2.18
N ILE A 12 -9.98 -1.89 -1.07
CA ILE A 12 -10.24 -0.94 0.02
C ILE A 12 -10.59 0.49 -0.45
N ALA A 13 -9.85 1.05 -1.40
CA ALA A 13 -10.08 2.43 -1.84
C ALA A 13 -11.40 2.57 -2.63
N GLY A 14 -11.66 1.66 -3.57
CA GLY A 14 -12.90 1.65 -4.36
C GLY A 14 -14.13 1.40 -3.48
N LEU A 15 -14.04 0.43 -2.57
CA LEU A 15 -15.13 0.07 -1.67
C LEU A 15 -15.46 1.18 -0.67
N LEU A 16 -14.45 1.87 -0.13
CA LEU A 16 -14.66 3.04 0.74
C LEU A 16 -15.27 4.21 -0.05
N THR A 17 -14.82 4.44 -1.30
CA THR A 17 -15.47 5.42 -2.17
C THR A 17 -16.96 5.10 -2.37
N ALA A 18 -17.26 3.84 -2.70
CA ALA A 18 -18.63 3.39 -2.87
C ALA A 18 -19.48 3.54 -1.59
N ARG A 19 -18.90 3.19 -0.42
CA ARG A 19 -19.55 3.36 0.87
C ARG A 19 -19.93 4.81 1.16
N GLU A 20 -19.00 5.74 0.94
CA GLU A 20 -19.24 7.16 1.21
C GLU A 20 -20.30 7.74 0.26
N VAL A 21 -20.25 7.42 -1.03
CA VAL A 21 -21.24 7.92 -2.02
C VAL A 21 -22.63 7.35 -1.74
N SER A 22 -22.74 6.03 -1.56
CA SER A 22 -24.02 5.36 -1.31
C SER A 22 -24.65 5.78 0.04
N SER A 23 -23.83 6.11 1.05
CA SER A 23 -24.33 6.62 2.34
C SER A 23 -25.06 7.97 2.23
N LYS A 24 -24.92 8.67 1.11
CA LYS A 24 -25.60 9.93 0.80
C LYS A 24 -26.80 9.74 -0.12
N GLY A 25 -27.21 8.49 -0.40
CA GLY A 25 -28.38 8.15 -1.17
C GLY A 25 -28.18 8.15 -2.69
N PHE A 26 -26.96 8.27 -3.19
CA PHE A 26 -26.67 8.19 -4.61
C PHE A 26 -26.50 6.73 -5.07
N SER A 27 -26.89 6.45 -6.31
CA SER A 27 -26.76 5.12 -6.91
C SER A 27 -25.31 4.81 -7.27
N VAL A 28 -24.80 3.68 -6.76
CA VAL A 28 -23.41 3.26 -6.96
C VAL A 28 -23.36 1.83 -7.45
N LEU A 29 -22.59 1.60 -8.52
CA LEU A 29 -22.20 0.28 -8.98
C LEU A 29 -20.68 0.11 -8.77
N VAL A 30 -20.28 -0.94 -8.08
CA VAL A 30 -18.90 -1.42 -8.04
C VAL A 30 -18.78 -2.62 -8.95
N ILE A 31 -17.83 -2.61 -9.87
CA ILE A 31 -17.46 -3.78 -10.66
C ILE A 31 -16.07 -4.29 -10.27
N GLU A 32 -15.94 -5.61 -10.19
CA GLU A 32 -14.70 -6.32 -9.87
C GLU A 32 -14.49 -7.44 -10.88
N GLU A 33 -13.29 -7.54 -11.45
CA GLU A 33 -12.98 -8.55 -12.47
C GLU A 33 -12.81 -9.96 -11.90
N ASP A 34 -12.38 -10.04 -10.64
CA ASP A 34 -12.20 -11.31 -9.96
C ASP A 34 -13.54 -11.96 -9.58
N TYR A 35 -13.48 -13.25 -9.22
CA TYR A 35 -14.68 -14.04 -8.90
C TYR A 35 -15.31 -13.69 -7.54
N GLU A 36 -14.61 -13.02 -6.66
CA GLU A 36 -15.09 -12.49 -5.38
C GLU A 36 -14.25 -11.30 -4.91
N ILE A 37 -14.83 -10.46 -4.07
CA ILE A 37 -14.12 -9.34 -3.43
C ILE A 37 -12.97 -9.85 -2.54
N GLY A 38 -11.83 -9.16 -2.62
CA GLY A 38 -10.64 -9.42 -1.80
C GLY A 38 -9.76 -10.56 -2.29
N THR A 39 -9.96 -11.06 -3.50
CA THR A 39 -9.11 -12.09 -4.14
C THR A 39 -8.59 -11.60 -5.48
N PRO A 40 -7.36 -12.04 -5.84
CA PRO A 40 -6.35 -12.68 -4.98
C PRO A 40 -5.79 -11.72 -3.91
N GLU A 41 -5.45 -12.26 -2.73
CA GLU A 41 -4.96 -11.46 -1.61
C GLU A 41 -3.49 -11.06 -1.81
N HIS A 42 -3.24 -9.90 -2.43
CA HIS A 42 -1.89 -9.44 -2.79
C HIS A 42 -1.12 -8.76 -1.63
N CYS A 43 -1.74 -8.56 -0.48
CA CYS A 43 -1.22 -7.73 0.60
C CYS A 43 -0.57 -8.54 1.72
N GLY A 44 0.45 -7.99 2.37
CA GLY A 44 1.02 -8.52 3.61
C GLY A 44 0.08 -8.46 4.82
N GLY A 45 -0.92 -7.56 4.80
CA GLY A 45 -1.96 -7.50 5.85
C GLY A 45 -1.59 -6.65 7.06
N LEU A 46 -0.50 -5.91 7.06
CA LEU A 46 -0.12 -5.05 8.18
C LEU A 46 -0.84 -3.70 8.15
N VAL A 47 -1.47 -3.33 9.26
CA VAL A 47 -2.18 -2.06 9.44
C VAL A 47 -2.22 -1.65 10.90
N SER A 48 -2.30 -0.34 11.19
CA SER A 48 -2.55 0.17 12.53
C SER A 48 -4.04 0.09 12.89
N ILE A 49 -4.36 -0.16 14.16
CA ILE A 49 -5.75 -0.09 14.64
C ILE A 49 -6.28 1.33 14.47
N ALA A 50 -5.47 2.35 14.81
CA ALA A 50 -5.85 3.75 14.65
C ALA A 50 -6.19 4.11 13.19
N GLY A 51 -5.40 3.61 12.22
CA GLY A 51 -5.70 3.81 10.81
C GLY A 51 -7.02 3.16 10.38
N LEU A 52 -7.34 1.96 10.88
CA LEU A 52 -8.64 1.33 10.60
C LEU A 52 -9.80 2.09 11.24
N GLU A 53 -9.65 2.53 12.49
CA GLU A 53 -10.67 3.33 13.19
C GLU A 53 -10.98 4.62 12.44
N GLU A 54 -9.96 5.29 11.91
CA GLU A 54 -10.14 6.51 11.12
C GLU A 54 -10.82 6.25 9.77
N LEU A 55 -10.61 5.07 9.17
CA LEU A 55 -11.38 4.62 8.01
C LEU A 55 -12.84 4.25 8.35
N GLY A 56 -13.23 4.33 9.62
CA GLY A 56 -14.53 3.89 10.11
C GLY A 56 -14.68 2.36 10.07
N ILE A 57 -13.60 1.64 10.27
CA ILE A 57 -13.57 0.17 10.24
C ILE A 57 -13.14 -0.36 11.60
N ILE A 58 -14.03 -1.11 12.23
CA ILE A 58 -13.69 -1.95 13.39
C ILE A 58 -13.49 -3.36 12.85
N PRO A 59 -12.27 -3.91 12.90
CA PRO A 59 -12.01 -5.22 12.31
C PRO A 59 -12.85 -6.31 12.98
N SER A 60 -13.52 -7.12 12.17
CA SER A 60 -14.27 -8.27 12.66
C SER A 60 -13.33 -9.37 13.15
N LYS A 61 -13.86 -10.36 13.89
CA LYS A 61 -13.07 -11.54 14.29
C LYS A 61 -12.49 -12.34 13.11
N LYS A 62 -13.08 -12.23 11.92
CA LYS A 62 -12.57 -12.87 10.69
C LYS A 62 -11.48 -12.03 10.02
N THR A 63 -11.51 -10.73 10.24
CA THR A 63 -10.55 -9.78 9.68
C THR A 63 -9.29 -9.71 10.50
N PHE A 64 -9.40 -9.73 11.83
CA PHE A 64 -8.29 -9.64 12.78
C PHE A 64 -7.65 -11.00 12.98
N ASP A 65 -6.36 -11.12 12.67
CA ASP A 65 -5.59 -12.34 12.94
C ASP A 65 -4.84 -12.22 14.29
N HIS A 66 -3.89 -11.29 14.42
CA HIS A 66 -3.18 -11.08 15.69
C HIS A 66 -2.45 -9.73 15.76
N MET A 67 -1.92 -9.41 16.95
CA MET A 67 -1.09 -8.23 17.20
C MET A 67 0.35 -8.48 16.75
N ILE A 68 0.99 -7.46 16.18
CA ILE A 68 2.42 -7.46 15.92
C ILE A 68 3.15 -6.90 17.14
N GLU A 69 4.08 -7.68 17.68
CA GLU A 69 4.86 -7.32 18.87
C GLU A 69 6.15 -6.61 18.50
N SER A 70 6.78 -7.04 17.40
CA SER A 70 8.07 -6.51 16.98
C SER A 70 8.34 -6.68 15.49
N ALA A 71 9.26 -5.86 14.99
CA ALA A 71 9.84 -5.96 13.66
C ALA A 71 11.36 -6.09 13.75
N LYS A 72 11.90 -7.21 13.25
CA LYS A 72 13.33 -7.44 13.11
C LYS A 72 13.78 -6.93 11.74
N ILE A 73 14.74 -6.03 11.74
CA ILE A 73 15.33 -5.46 10.53
C ILE A 73 16.76 -6.02 10.39
N THR A 74 17.06 -6.59 9.22
CA THR A 74 18.34 -7.30 8.97
C THR A 74 19.06 -6.69 7.78
N SER A 75 20.35 -6.43 7.93
CA SER A 75 21.27 -5.94 6.89
C SER A 75 21.78 -7.07 5.99
N PRO A 76 22.45 -6.76 4.86
CA PRO A 76 23.01 -7.76 3.95
C PRO A 76 24.04 -8.71 4.59
N ASN A 77 24.83 -8.25 5.57
CA ASN A 77 25.82 -9.08 6.29
C ASN A 77 25.23 -9.85 7.49
N GLY A 78 23.91 -9.72 7.75
CA GLY A 78 23.21 -10.42 8.82
C GLY A 78 23.13 -9.68 10.16
N GLU A 79 23.75 -8.50 10.29
CA GLU A 79 23.51 -7.63 11.44
C GLU A 79 22.05 -7.22 11.52
N ASN A 80 21.50 -7.10 12.73
CA ASN A 80 20.09 -6.83 12.87
C ASN A 80 19.79 -6.07 14.16
N PHE A 81 18.64 -5.40 14.14
CA PHE A 81 18.03 -4.80 15.32
C PHE A 81 16.52 -5.06 15.33
N THR A 82 15.91 -4.88 16.49
CA THR A 82 14.48 -5.12 16.67
C THR A 82 13.79 -3.86 17.16
N ILE A 83 12.73 -3.45 16.46
CA ILE A 83 11.83 -2.39 16.87
C ILE A 83 10.63 -3.05 17.56
N ASN A 84 10.31 -2.64 18.79
CA ASN A 84 9.19 -3.18 19.54
C ASN A 84 7.95 -2.27 19.37
N SER A 85 6.80 -2.88 19.15
CA SER A 85 5.51 -2.19 19.04
C SER A 85 4.95 -1.86 20.42
N LYS A 86 5.59 -0.93 21.16
CA LYS A 86 5.19 -0.58 22.54
C LYS A 86 3.91 0.26 22.59
N ASN A 87 3.84 1.31 21.79
CA ASN A 87 2.77 2.31 21.83
C ASN A 87 1.84 2.24 20.62
N GLN A 88 2.24 1.55 19.57
CA GLN A 88 1.44 1.38 18.36
C GLN A 88 0.83 -0.01 18.29
N LYS A 89 -0.47 -0.02 18.14
CA LYS A 89 -1.20 -1.28 17.94
C LYS A 89 -1.24 -1.61 16.46
N VAL A 90 -0.17 -2.22 15.97
CA VAL A 90 -0.12 -2.78 14.61
C VAL A 90 -0.67 -4.21 14.65
N ILE A 91 -1.51 -4.53 13.70
CA ILE A 91 -2.12 -5.85 13.57
C ILE A 91 -1.85 -6.44 12.19
N GLU A 92 -1.78 -7.73 12.13
CA GLU A 92 -1.93 -8.50 10.89
C GLU A 92 -3.39 -8.85 10.71
N ILE A 93 -3.86 -8.71 9.48
CA ILE A 93 -5.25 -8.93 9.09
C ILE A 93 -5.34 -9.77 7.81
N SER A 94 -6.44 -10.50 7.68
CA SER A 94 -6.88 -11.00 6.38
C SER A 94 -7.44 -9.84 5.54
N ARG A 95 -6.70 -9.47 4.49
CA ARG A 95 -7.15 -8.44 3.53
C ARG A 95 -8.40 -8.85 2.80
N ARG A 96 -8.54 -10.12 2.50
CA ARG A 96 -9.73 -10.68 1.87
C ARG A 96 -10.97 -10.43 2.72
N GLU A 97 -10.89 -10.67 4.02
CA GLU A 97 -12.02 -10.47 4.93
C GLU A 97 -12.25 -8.98 5.22
N LEU A 98 -11.19 -8.16 5.23
CA LEU A 98 -11.31 -6.70 5.34
C LEU A 98 -12.10 -6.13 4.16
N ASP A 99 -11.70 -6.45 2.93
CA ASP A 99 -12.36 -5.93 1.73
C ASP A 99 -13.83 -6.39 1.68
N LYS A 100 -14.13 -7.67 2.06
CA LYS A 100 -15.52 -8.14 2.19
C LYS A 100 -16.31 -7.39 3.26
N GLN A 101 -15.69 -7.07 4.39
CA GLN A 101 -16.33 -6.29 5.45
C GLN A 101 -16.69 -4.88 4.96
N VAL A 102 -15.80 -4.21 4.20
CA VAL A 102 -16.09 -2.88 3.63
C VAL A 102 -17.12 -2.98 2.51
N ALA A 103 -17.06 -4.01 1.67
CA ALA A 103 -18.08 -4.28 0.66
C ALA A 103 -19.48 -4.42 1.28
N PHE A 104 -19.59 -5.16 2.37
CA PHE A 104 -20.84 -5.28 3.12
C PHE A 104 -21.34 -3.93 3.65
N GLN A 105 -20.43 -3.06 4.15
CA GLN A 105 -20.81 -1.71 4.58
C GLN A 105 -21.35 -0.86 3.41
N ALA A 106 -20.70 -0.94 2.24
CA ALA A 106 -21.18 -0.23 1.03
C ALA A 106 -22.56 -0.75 0.57
N GLN A 107 -22.76 -2.08 0.54
CA GLN A 107 -24.05 -2.70 0.18
C GLN A 107 -25.15 -2.34 1.17
N LYS A 108 -24.86 -2.27 2.46
CA LYS A 108 -25.81 -1.80 3.48
C LYS A 108 -26.32 -0.38 3.21
N ASN A 109 -25.50 0.45 2.57
CA ASN A 109 -25.85 1.81 2.16
C ASN A 109 -26.47 1.86 0.76
N GLY A 110 -26.72 0.72 0.11
CA GLY A 110 -27.39 0.62 -1.19
C GLY A 110 -26.46 0.51 -2.41
N ALA A 111 -25.14 0.39 -2.24
CA ALA A 111 -24.25 0.10 -3.36
C ALA A 111 -24.50 -1.31 -3.92
N ILE A 112 -24.46 -1.44 -5.24
CA ILE A 112 -24.52 -2.72 -5.95
C ILE A 112 -23.07 -3.13 -6.26
N ILE A 113 -22.75 -4.42 -6.03
CA ILE A 113 -21.42 -4.97 -6.34
C ILE A 113 -21.61 -6.12 -7.33
N LYS A 114 -20.95 -6.01 -8.49
CA LYS A 114 -20.88 -7.06 -9.50
C LYS A 114 -19.44 -7.57 -9.58
N VAL A 115 -19.24 -8.83 -9.27
CA VAL A 115 -17.97 -9.57 -9.48
C VAL A 115 -17.95 -10.23 -10.86
N ARG A 116 -16.80 -10.72 -11.33
CA ARG A 116 -16.58 -11.28 -12.67
C ARG A 116 -16.94 -10.31 -13.80
N THR A 117 -16.87 -9.02 -13.50
CA THR A 117 -17.22 -7.96 -14.43
C THR A 117 -15.98 -7.12 -14.69
N SER A 118 -15.36 -7.30 -15.85
CA SER A 118 -14.12 -6.62 -16.23
C SER A 118 -14.42 -5.34 -17.01
N PHE A 119 -13.71 -4.27 -16.63
CA PHE A 119 -13.69 -3.00 -17.36
C PHE A 119 -12.93 -3.17 -18.68
N GLN A 120 -13.46 -2.60 -19.76
CA GLN A 120 -12.79 -2.57 -21.06
C GLN A 120 -12.34 -1.16 -21.42
N GLU A 121 -13.25 -0.20 -21.45
CA GLU A 121 -12.93 1.16 -21.82
C GLU A 121 -13.94 2.18 -21.27
N ILE A 122 -13.54 3.45 -21.24
CA ILE A 122 -14.44 4.59 -20.98
C ILE A 122 -15.18 4.90 -22.28
N THR A 123 -16.49 4.99 -22.23
CA THR A 123 -17.34 5.41 -23.34
C THR A 123 -17.67 6.92 -23.25
N LYS A 124 -18.49 7.42 -24.15
CA LYS A 124 -18.90 8.82 -24.14
C LYS A 124 -19.76 9.20 -22.91
N THR A 125 -20.53 8.26 -22.38
CA THR A 125 -21.52 8.50 -21.31
C THR A 125 -21.29 7.62 -20.07
N GLY A 126 -20.28 6.75 -20.09
CA GLY A 126 -20.02 5.82 -18.99
C GLY A 126 -18.85 4.89 -19.27
N ILE A 127 -19.05 3.58 -19.12
CA ILE A 127 -18.04 2.55 -19.34
C ILE A 127 -18.60 1.38 -20.16
N ARG A 128 -17.68 0.68 -20.83
CA ARG A 128 -17.94 -0.66 -21.40
C ARG A 128 -17.30 -1.73 -20.53
N THR A 129 -18.04 -2.78 -20.27
CA THR A 129 -17.60 -3.98 -19.55
C THR A 129 -17.57 -5.17 -20.51
N ASN A 130 -17.14 -6.33 -20.03
CA ASN A 130 -17.25 -7.60 -20.78
C ASN A 130 -18.71 -8.04 -21.00
N GLU A 131 -19.69 -7.46 -20.33
CA GLU A 131 -21.09 -7.84 -20.42
C GLU A 131 -21.94 -6.78 -21.15
N GLU A 132 -21.78 -5.50 -20.82
CA GLU A 132 -22.67 -4.42 -21.29
C GLU A 132 -21.99 -3.04 -21.24
N GLU A 133 -22.61 -2.04 -21.86
CA GLU A 133 -22.32 -0.63 -21.63
C GLU A 133 -23.21 -0.07 -20.53
N ILE A 134 -22.61 0.68 -19.61
CA ILE A 134 -23.30 1.24 -18.44
C ILE A 134 -22.98 2.72 -18.35
N ASP A 135 -24.02 3.56 -18.33
CA ASP A 135 -23.89 5.01 -18.20
C ASP A 135 -23.66 5.44 -16.76
N CYS A 136 -22.84 6.50 -16.58
CA CYS A 136 -22.68 7.12 -15.26
C CYS A 136 -22.32 8.60 -15.36
N LYS A 137 -22.55 9.33 -14.26
CA LYS A 137 -22.10 10.71 -14.14
C LYS A 137 -20.65 10.79 -13.71
N ILE A 138 -20.22 9.93 -12.80
CA ILE A 138 -18.82 9.84 -12.32
C ILE A 138 -18.30 8.42 -12.50
N PHE A 139 -17.12 8.33 -13.09
CA PHE A 139 -16.31 7.11 -13.17
C PHE A 139 -15.18 7.16 -12.13
N VAL A 140 -15.04 6.12 -11.32
CA VAL A 140 -13.97 5.97 -10.33
C VAL A 140 -13.02 4.87 -10.77
N ASP A 141 -11.77 5.24 -11.06
CA ASP A 141 -10.69 4.29 -11.36
C ASP A 141 -10.01 3.84 -10.06
N ALA A 142 -10.35 2.66 -9.60
CA ALA A 142 -9.77 1.99 -8.43
C ALA A 142 -9.07 0.67 -8.81
N ARG A 143 -8.63 0.51 -10.08
CA ARG A 143 -8.00 -0.71 -10.63
C ARG A 143 -6.58 -0.96 -10.14
N GLY A 144 -6.10 -0.18 -9.18
CA GLY A 144 -4.77 -0.35 -8.62
C GLY A 144 -3.65 -0.07 -9.63
N VAL A 145 -2.53 -0.77 -9.46
CA VAL A 145 -1.31 -0.57 -10.28
C VAL A 145 -1.55 -0.83 -11.77
N SER A 146 -2.55 -1.63 -12.14
CA SER A 146 -2.87 -1.91 -13.54
C SER A 146 -3.17 -0.64 -14.35
N SER A 147 -3.75 0.40 -13.73
CA SER A 147 -3.99 1.71 -14.35
C SER A 147 -2.72 2.49 -14.66
N LEU A 148 -1.61 2.17 -13.99
CA LEU A 148 -0.32 2.87 -14.09
C LEU A 148 0.67 2.16 -15.01
N ILE A 149 0.59 0.84 -15.14
CA ILE A 149 1.53 0.00 -15.92
C ILE A 149 1.67 0.49 -17.36
N HIS A 150 0.57 0.89 -17.96
CA HIS A 150 0.57 1.37 -19.35
C HIS A 150 1.10 2.80 -19.49
N LYS A 151 1.08 3.60 -18.42
CA LYS A 151 1.50 5.00 -18.41
C LYS A 151 2.98 5.17 -18.08
N ASP A 152 3.49 4.42 -17.11
CA ASP A 152 4.88 4.52 -16.66
C ASP A 152 5.36 3.22 -15.99
N ARG A 153 6.16 2.46 -16.74
CA ARG A 153 6.77 1.21 -16.25
C ARG A 153 7.96 1.43 -15.32
N THR A 154 8.55 2.63 -15.31
CA THR A 154 9.78 2.88 -14.53
C THR A 154 9.53 3.00 -13.03
N GLY A 155 8.25 3.18 -12.62
CA GLY A 155 7.82 3.22 -11.22
C GLY A 155 7.36 1.89 -10.66
N ILE A 156 7.58 0.79 -11.40
CA ILE A 156 7.07 -0.52 -11.02
C ILE A 156 8.20 -1.44 -10.59
N LEU A 157 8.01 -2.10 -9.46
CA LEU A 157 8.80 -3.25 -9.04
C LEU A 157 7.99 -4.53 -9.25
N SER A 158 8.65 -5.57 -9.70
CA SER A 158 8.09 -6.92 -9.62
C SER A 158 8.10 -7.40 -8.17
N SER A 159 7.06 -8.11 -7.74
CA SER A 159 7.03 -8.77 -6.43
C SER A 159 6.43 -10.16 -6.50
N ALA A 160 6.86 -11.01 -5.57
CA ALA A 160 6.26 -12.30 -5.28
C ALA A 160 6.02 -12.42 -3.79
N GLN A 161 4.89 -12.99 -3.39
CA GLN A 161 4.55 -13.32 -2.01
C GLN A 161 3.97 -14.71 -1.96
N TYR A 162 4.54 -15.58 -1.11
CA TYR A 162 3.99 -16.91 -0.87
C TYR A 162 3.39 -16.94 0.52
N GLU A 163 2.22 -17.50 0.64
CA GLU A 163 1.65 -17.93 1.90
C GLU A 163 2.13 -19.35 2.17
N ILE A 164 2.75 -19.57 3.31
CA ILE A 164 3.44 -20.83 3.62
C ILE A 164 3.20 -21.29 5.05
N TYR A 165 3.39 -22.58 5.29
CA TYR A 165 3.67 -23.15 6.60
C TYR A 165 5.16 -23.39 6.75
N ALA A 166 5.76 -22.97 7.88
CA ALA A 166 7.17 -23.17 8.19
C ALA A 166 7.43 -22.95 9.69
N ASP A 167 8.07 -23.88 10.38
CA ASP A 167 8.31 -23.83 11.84
C ASP A 167 9.18 -22.64 12.29
N TRP A 168 9.92 -22.05 11.37
CA TRP A 168 10.75 -20.86 11.64
C TRP A 168 9.97 -19.54 11.63
N ILE A 169 8.71 -19.52 11.23
CA ILE A 169 7.84 -18.33 11.33
C ILE A 169 7.31 -18.21 12.75
N LYS A 170 7.56 -17.06 13.39
CA LYS A 170 7.15 -16.81 14.77
C LYS A 170 6.06 -15.75 14.83
N LYS A 171 4.93 -16.10 15.45
CA LYS A 171 3.78 -15.22 15.66
C LYS A 171 4.21 -13.89 16.28
N GLY A 172 3.60 -12.79 15.84
CA GLY A 172 3.87 -11.44 16.34
C GLY A 172 5.20 -10.81 15.90
N LYS A 173 6.07 -11.53 15.18
CA LYS A 173 7.40 -11.08 14.81
C LYS A 173 7.54 -10.92 13.29
N VAL A 174 7.49 -9.68 12.80
CA VAL A 174 7.77 -9.35 11.40
C VAL A 174 9.28 -9.33 11.18
N GLU A 175 9.74 -9.81 10.02
CA GLU A 175 11.13 -9.63 9.58
C GLU A 175 11.18 -8.84 8.26
N VAL A 176 12.14 -7.91 8.18
CA VAL A 176 12.50 -7.17 6.97
C VAL A 176 13.98 -7.38 6.72
N ILE A 177 14.35 -7.82 5.52
CA ILE A 177 15.73 -8.17 5.18
C ILE A 177 16.14 -7.35 3.95
N PHE A 178 17.18 -6.54 4.10
CA PHE A 178 17.78 -5.78 3.03
C PHE A 178 18.91 -6.56 2.37
N ASP A 179 18.96 -6.53 1.04
CA ASP A 179 20.06 -7.02 0.22
C ASP A 179 19.89 -6.45 -1.20
N GLN A 180 20.70 -5.43 -1.56
CA GLN A 180 20.56 -4.73 -2.84
C GLN A 180 20.99 -5.56 -4.05
N GLU A 181 21.74 -6.65 -3.85
CA GLU A 181 22.09 -7.58 -4.92
C GLU A 181 20.93 -8.54 -5.23
N LYS A 182 20.20 -8.97 -4.19
CA LYS A 182 19.06 -9.88 -4.32
C LYS A 182 17.73 -9.16 -4.53
N TYR A 183 17.52 -8.02 -3.85
CA TYR A 183 16.27 -7.24 -3.85
C TYR A 183 16.50 -5.79 -4.23
N PRO A 184 17.05 -5.48 -5.43
CA PRO A 184 17.44 -4.12 -5.82
C PRO A 184 16.29 -3.13 -5.66
N GLY A 185 16.52 -2.10 -4.84
CA GLY A 185 15.55 -1.03 -4.57
C GLY A 185 14.38 -1.42 -3.68
N PHE A 186 14.41 -2.60 -3.02
CA PHE A 186 13.41 -2.99 -2.05
C PHE A 186 14.00 -3.94 -0.97
N PHE A 187 13.21 -4.91 -0.49
CA PHE A 187 13.59 -5.84 0.58
C PHE A 187 12.79 -7.15 0.50
N ALA A 188 13.22 -8.14 1.28
CA ALA A 188 12.42 -9.32 1.58
C ALA A 188 11.66 -9.12 2.89
N TRP A 189 10.47 -9.75 3.02
CA TRP A 189 9.64 -9.69 4.23
C TRP A 189 9.13 -11.06 4.64
N ILE A 190 8.96 -11.22 5.97
CA ILE A 190 8.27 -12.32 6.59
C ILE A 190 7.22 -11.72 7.51
N ILE A 191 5.95 -11.98 7.24
CA ILE A 191 4.81 -11.48 8.01
C ILE A 191 4.04 -12.70 8.52
N PRO A 192 4.08 -12.99 9.84
CA PRO A 192 3.35 -14.12 10.38
C PRO A 192 1.85 -13.88 10.33
N SER A 193 1.08 -14.90 9.95
CA SER A 193 -0.38 -14.94 10.12
C SER A 193 -0.77 -15.76 11.36
N ASP A 194 0.08 -16.71 11.77
CA ASP A 194 0.00 -17.44 13.04
C ASP A 194 1.38 -18.04 13.35
N GLU A 195 1.50 -18.79 14.47
CA GLU A 195 2.70 -19.59 14.73
C GLU A 195 2.86 -20.65 13.64
N GLY A 196 4.04 -20.69 13.01
CA GLY A 196 4.33 -21.61 11.93
C GLY A 196 3.61 -21.32 10.60
N LYS A 197 2.92 -20.19 10.46
CA LYS A 197 2.23 -19.79 9.23
C LYS A 197 2.46 -18.31 8.93
N GLY A 198 2.68 -17.96 7.65
CA GLY A 198 2.83 -16.55 7.29
C GLY A 198 2.95 -16.29 5.80
N LYS A 199 3.09 -15.01 5.50
CA LYS A 199 3.30 -14.46 4.17
C LYS A 199 4.77 -14.06 4.03
N VAL A 200 5.48 -14.70 3.11
CA VAL A 200 6.89 -14.41 2.83
C VAL A 200 7.00 -13.90 1.41
N GLY A 201 7.69 -12.79 1.24
CA GLY A 201 7.80 -12.21 -0.09
C GLY A 201 9.05 -11.38 -0.30
N ILE A 202 9.24 -11.02 -1.56
CA ILE A 202 10.29 -10.12 -2.02
C ILE A 202 9.72 -9.18 -3.08
N ALA A 203 10.40 -8.04 -3.24
CA ALA A 203 10.25 -7.21 -4.43
C ALA A 203 11.61 -6.66 -4.84
N GLY A 204 11.78 -6.37 -6.13
CA GLY A 204 13.01 -5.79 -6.63
C GLY A 204 12.93 -5.38 -8.09
N LYS A 205 13.85 -4.51 -8.50
CA LYS A 205 13.94 -4.02 -9.88
C LYS A 205 14.75 -5.01 -10.72
N GLY A 206 14.13 -5.54 -11.78
CA GLY A 206 14.84 -6.37 -12.76
C GLY A 206 15.22 -7.78 -12.29
N VAL A 207 14.60 -8.28 -11.20
CA VAL A 207 14.84 -9.62 -10.67
C VAL A 207 13.78 -10.62 -11.12
N ASN A 208 14.16 -11.88 -11.24
CA ASN A 208 13.20 -12.98 -11.33
C ASN A 208 12.68 -13.28 -9.93
N VAL A 209 11.55 -12.66 -9.58
CA VAL A 209 11.00 -12.72 -8.21
C VAL A 209 10.61 -14.14 -7.78
N SER A 210 10.26 -15.04 -8.72
CA SER A 210 9.95 -16.42 -8.40
C SER A 210 11.19 -17.19 -7.96
N ASP A 211 12.27 -17.11 -8.72
CA ASP A 211 13.51 -17.82 -8.43
C ASP A 211 14.18 -17.26 -7.18
N THR A 212 14.24 -15.92 -7.07
CA THR A 212 14.83 -15.24 -5.91
C THR A 212 14.08 -15.57 -4.62
N LEU A 213 12.74 -15.59 -4.64
CA LEU A 213 11.96 -15.97 -3.45
C LEU A 213 12.11 -17.44 -3.10
N ASN A 214 12.13 -18.34 -4.09
CA ASN A 214 12.37 -19.76 -3.84
C ASN A 214 13.75 -20.01 -3.24
N GLU A 215 14.79 -19.31 -3.70
CA GLU A 215 16.13 -19.38 -3.12
C GLU A 215 16.15 -18.86 -1.67
N PHE A 216 15.52 -17.72 -1.41
CA PHE A 216 15.38 -17.17 -0.06
C PHE A 216 14.71 -18.16 0.90
N LEU A 217 13.59 -18.77 0.48
CA LEU A 217 12.86 -19.73 1.29
C LEU A 217 13.68 -21.00 1.58
N LYS A 218 14.42 -21.53 0.59
CA LYS A 218 15.32 -22.69 0.78
C LYS A 218 16.42 -22.39 1.80
N GLN A 219 16.96 -21.16 1.83
CA GLN A 219 17.98 -20.76 2.79
C GLN A 219 17.43 -20.63 4.23
N LYS A 220 16.12 -20.35 4.38
CA LYS A 220 15.46 -20.25 5.70
C LYS A 220 15.16 -21.62 6.33
N GLY A 221 14.91 -22.65 5.54
CA GLY A 221 14.61 -24.01 6.01
C GLY A 221 13.43 -24.65 5.31
N GLU A 222 12.88 -25.70 5.90
CA GLU A 222 11.72 -26.41 5.35
C GLU A 222 10.45 -25.55 5.38
N PHE A 223 9.63 -25.71 4.35
CA PHE A 223 8.34 -25.01 4.24
C PHE A 223 7.38 -25.75 3.31
N SER A 224 6.08 -25.51 3.50
CA SER A 224 5.03 -25.96 2.60
C SER A 224 4.27 -24.75 2.04
N THR A 225 4.11 -24.69 0.72
CA THR A 225 3.43 -23.57 0.06
C THR A 225 1.92 -23.78 0.04
N ILE A 226 1.17 -22.80 0.55
CA ILE A 226 -0.29 -22.74 0.48
C ILE A 226 -0.70 -22.02 -0.81
N ARG A 227 -0.10 -20.86 -1.08
CA ARG A 227 -0.47 -19.99 -2.20
C ARG A 227 0.72 -19.18 -2.69
N LYS A 228 0.81 -18.96 -4.00
CA LYS A 228 1.78 -18.07 -4.65
C LYS A 228 1.07 -16.91 -5.30
N ILE A 229 1.53 -15.70 -5.06
CA ILE A 229 0.98 -14.47 -5.61
C ILE A 229 2.10 -13.65 -6.22
N PHE A 230 1.84 -13.12 -7.39
CA PHE A 230 2.73 -12.22 -8.11
C PHE A 230 1.97 -10.93 -8.40
N ALA A 231 2.53 -9.79 -8.01
CA ALA A 231 1.89 -8.51 -8.21
C ALA A 231 2.93 -7.41 -8.46
N PRO A 232 2.64 -6.43 -9.31
CA PRO A 232 3.46 -5.23 -9.43
C PRO A 232 3.26 -4.32 -8.23
N ILE A 233 4.32 -3.62 -7.83
CA ILE A 233 4.29 -2.60 -6.78
C ILE A 233 4.64 -1.24 -7.40
N TRP A 234 3.81 -0.22 -7.16
CA TRP A 234 4.09 1.15 -7.55
C TRP A 234 4.86 1.89 -6.47
N ILE A 235 5.95 2.58 -6.85
CA ILE A 235 6.90 3.19 -5.92
C ILE A 235 7.19 4.68 -6.17
N LYS A 236 6.57 5.29 -7.18
CA LYS A 236 6.80 6.71 -7.50
C LYS A 236 5.89 7.68 -6.73
N GLY A 237 5.05 7.16 -5.81
CA GLY A 237 4.12 8.00 -5.06
C GLY A 237 2.96 8.52 -5.91
N PRO A 238 2.31 9.62 -5.50
CA PRO A 238 1.06 10.06 -6.09
C PRO A 238 1.23 10.59 -7.52
N ILE A 239 0.23 10.34 -8.37
CA ILE A 239 0.11 10.92 -9.69
C ILE A 239 -0.21 12.43 -9.60
N LYS A 240 -0.01 13.16 -10.69
CA LYS A 240 -0.18 14.62 -10.68
C LYS A 240 -1.63 15.06 -10.45
N ARG A 241 -2.59 14.35 -11.02
CA ARG A 241 -4.02 14.67 -10.95
C ARG A 241 -4.82 13.47 -10.55
N PHE A 242 -5.60 13.59 -9.48
CA PHE A 242 -6.53 12.55 -9.02
C PHE A 242 -7.90 12.66 -9.67
N VAL A 243 -8.17 13.79 -10.34
CA VAL A 243 -9.44 14.05 -11.03
C VAL A 243 -9.17 14.55 -12.44
N GLU A 244 -9.73 13.87 -13.43
CA GLU A 244 -9.63 14.21 -14.85
C GLU A 244 -11.01 14.12 -15.51
N GLY A 245 -11.61 15.25 -15.85
CA GLY A 245 -13.00 15.24 -16.32
C GLY A 245 -13.92 14.64 -15.23
N ASN A 246 -14.76 13.73 -15.58
CA ASN A 246 -15.62 13.01 -14.64
C ASN A 246 -14.99 11.71 -14.12
N THR A 247 -13.70 11.54 -14.34
CA THR A 247 -12.92 10.41 -13.80
C THR A 247 -12.25 10.83 -12.51
N VAL A 248 -12.47 10.04 -11.46
CA VAL A 248 -11.81 10.16 -10.14
C VAL A 248 -10.94 8.93 -9.94
N ILE A 249 -9.65 9.12 -9.65
CA ILE A 249 -8.66 8.06 -9.54
C ILE A 249 -8.30 7.88 -8.06
N VAL A 250 -8.36 6.66 -7.53
CA VAL A 250 -8.18 6.38 -6.10
C VAL A 250 -7.25 5.20 -5.85
N GLY A 251 -6.68 5.15 -4.66
CA GLY A 251 -5.85 4.03 -4.23
C GLY A 251 -4.53 3.95 -4.99
N ASP A 252 -4.06 2.74 -5.26
CA ASP A 252 -2.79 2.53 -5.96
C ASP A 252 -2.83 3.04 -7.40
N ALA A 253 -4.01 3.15 -8.02
CA ALA A 253 -4.19 3.81 -9.31
C ALA A 253 -3.85 5.31 -9.26
N ALA A 254 -4.04 5.96 -8.11
CA ALA A 254 -3.63 7.34 -7.82
C ALA A 254 -2.22 7.42 -7.21
N GLY A 255 -1.53 6.30 -7.02
CA GLY A 255 -0.20 6.23 -6.39
C GLY A 255 -0.23 6.53 -4.89
N GLN A 256 -1.31 6.18 -4.19
CA GLN A 256 -1.53 6.49 -2.78
C GLN A 256 -0.97 5.42 -1.81
N ALA A 257 -0.29 4.38 -2.31
CA ALA A 257 0.51 3.49 -1.47
C ALA A 257 1.85 4.15 -1.09
N LYS A 258 2.32 3.88 0.13
CA LYS A 258 3.58 4.42 0.67
C LYS A 258 4.78 4.02 -0.21
N PRO A 259 5.57 4.94 -0.76
CA PRO A 259 6.67 4.60 -1.67
C PRO A 259 7.75 3.71 -1.06
N THR A 260 7.96 3.77 0.26
CA THR A 260 9.01 3.02 0.97
C THR A 260 8.65 1.57 1.25
N THR A 261 7.40 1.29 1.61
CA THR A 261 6.94 -0.02 2.09
C THR A 261 5.84 -0.65 1.27
N ALA A 262 5.32 0.07 0.26
CA ALA A 262 4.12 -0.30 -0.51
C ALA A 262 2.86 -0.50 0.36
N GLY A 263 2.88 -0.05 1.61
CA GLY A 263 1.72 -0.10 2.50
C GLY A 263 0.66 0.92 2.09
N GLY A 264 -0.52 0.45 1.71
CA GLY A 264 -1.57 1.31 1.15
C GLY A 264 -2.92 1.25 1.88
N ILE A 265 -3.14 0.33 2.85
CA ILE A 265 -4.47 0.13 3.46
C ILE A 265 -5.03 1.45 3.99
N PHE A 266 -4.24 2.17 4.80
CA PHE A 266 -4.69 3.44 5.39
C PHE A 266 -4.67 4.59 4.39
N THR A 267 -3.55 4.85 3.72
CA THR A 267 -3.39 6.02 2.84
C THR A 267 -4.26 5.97 1.58
N SER A 268 -4.40 4.77 0.97
CA SER A 268 -5.32 4.52 -0.15
C SER A 268 -6.77 4.48 0.32
N GLY A 269 -7.03 3.93 1.52
CA GLY A 269 -8.36 3.93 2.14
C GLY A 269 -8.88 5.34 2.40
N MET A 270 -8.04 6.22 2.99
CA MET A 270 -8.37 7.65 3.16
C MET A 270 -8.58 8.36 1.82
N GLY A 271 -7.82 7.97 0.79
CA GLY A 271 -8.07 8.40 -0.59
C GLY A 271 -9.49 8.08 -1.04
N GLY A 272 -9.93 6.85 -0.79
CA GLY A 272 -11.31 6.42 -1.09
C GLY A 272 -12.36 7.18 -0.30
N VAL A 273 -12.15 7.41 1.00
CA VAL A 273 -13.07 8.20 1.85
C VAL A 273 -13.19 9.64 1.32
N TYR A 274 -12.07 10.32 1.08
CA TYR A 274 -12.09 11.70 0.59
C TYR A 274 -12.70 11.81 -0.82
N ALA A 275 -12.41 10.85 -1.70
CA ALA A 275 -12.99 10.79 -3.03
C ALA A 275 -14.52 10.60 -2.96
N GLY A 276 -14.99 9.66 -2.14
CA GLY A 276 -16.43 9.42 -1.98
C GLY A 276 -17.19 10.63 -1.42
N GLN A 277 -16.60 11.32 -0.43
CA GLN A 277 -17.17 12.57 0.10
C GLN A 277 -17.23 13.68 -0.95
N ALA A 278 -16.15 13.85 -1.74
CA ALA A 278 -16.07 14.84 -2.81
C ALA A 278 -17.08 14.54 -3.93
N ILE A 279 -17.19 13.27 -4.34
CA ILE A 279 -18.17 12.83 -5.35
C ILE A 279 -19.61 13.10 -4.86
N ALA A 280 -19.92 12.74 -3.63
CA ALA A 280 -21.26 12.96 -3.08
C ALA A 280 -21.61 14.46 -2.99
N ALA A 281 -20.65 15.32 -2.62
CA ALA A 281 -20.84 16.77 -2.64
C ALA A 281 -21.09 17.28 -4.07
N PHE A 282 -20.26 16.86 -5.04
CA PHE A 282 -20.43 17.19 -6.45
C PHE A 282 -21.81 16.75 -7.02
N LEU A 283 -22.21 15.54 -6.70
CA LEU A 283 -23.51 15.02 -7.17
C LEU A 283 -24.70 15.83 -6.62
N LYS A 284 -24.56 16.38 -5.40
CA LYS A 284 -25.57 17.22 -4.76
C LYS A 284 -25.59 18.64 -5.30
N THR A 285 -24.43 19.28 -5.50
CA THR A 285 -24.33 20.71 -5.86
C THR A 285 -24.12 20.95 -7.35
N ASN A 286 -23.57 19.97 -8.06
CA ASN A 286 -23.06 20.05 -9.42
C ASN A 286 -21.88 21.03 -9.59
N GLU A 287 -21.23 21.43 -8.48
CA GLU A 287 -20.08 22.32 -8.48
C GLU A 287 -18.79 21.51 -8.63
N ARG A 288 -18.03 21.80 -9.68
CA ARG A 288 -16.81 21.07 -10.05
C ARG A 288 -15.74 21.11 -8.98
N GLU A 289 -15.63 22.22 -8.26
CA GLU A 289 -14.65 22.43 -7.19
C GLU A 289 -14.75 21.36 -6.08
N GLU A 290 -15.93 20.78 -5.89
CA GLU A 290 -16.13 19.73 -4.89
C GLU A 290 -15.27 18.49 -5.19
N LEU A 291 -15.08 18.14 -6.46
CA LEU A 291 -14.21 17.02 -6.84
C LEU A 291 -12.73 17.34 -6.57
N ASP A 292 -12.30 18.60 -6.75
CA ASP A 292 -10.93 19.01 -6.54
C ASP A 292 -10.55 18.98 -5.04
N ASN A 293 -11.53 19.12 -4.14
CA ASN A 293 -11.36 19.00 -2.69
C ASN A 293 -10.82 17.61 -2.27
N TYR A 294 -11.06 16.56 -3.04
CA TYR A 294 -10.49 15.25 -2.80
C TYR A 294 -8.95 15.28 -2.81
N GLN A 295 -8.36 15.73 -3.93
CA GLN A 295 -6.91 15.80 -4.06
C GLN A 295 -6.30 16.76 -3.04
N LYS A 296 -6.94 17.92 -2.80
CA LYS A 296 -6.49 18.91 -1.83
C LYS A 296 -6.38 18.30 -0.42
N LYS A 297 -7.46 17.68 0.09
CA LYS A 297 -7.49 17.06 1.42
C LYS A 297 -6.43 15.97 1.56
N TRP A 298 -6.32 15.09 0.54
CA TRP A 298 -5.33 14.02 0.58
C TRP A 298 -3.89 14.57 0.59
N THR A 299 -3.60 15.56 -0.25
CA THR A 299 -2.28 16.17 -0.34
C THR A 299 -1.92 16.97 0.92
N GLU A 300 -2.84 17.70 1.50
CA GLU A 300 -2.65 18.41 2.77
C GLU A 300 -2.26 17.44 3.90
N ARG A 301 -2.87 16.26 3.92
CA ARG A 301 -2.62 15.28 4.96
C ARG A 301 -1.35 14.48 4.74
N PHE A 302 -1.16 13.92 3.54
CA PHE A 302 -0.12 12.93 3.25
C PHE A 302 1.04 13.47 2.41
N GLY A 303 0.89 14.61 1.74
CA GLY A 303 1.85 15.11 0.76
C GLY A 303 3.27 15.22 1.31
N LYS A 304 3.43 15.88 2.47
CA LYS A 304 4.75 16.03 3.11
C LYS A 304 5.39 14.70 3.53
N GLU A 305 4.57 13.75 3.99
CA GLU A 305 5.04 12.42 4.35
C GLU A 305 5.54 11.67 3.10
N PHE A 306 4.76 11.70 2.01
CA PHE A 306 5.12 11.07 0.76
C PHE A 306 6.37 11.69 0.09
N GLU A 307 6.53 13.02 0.15
CA GLU A 307 7.76 13.70 -0.31
C GLU A 307 9.00 13.18 0.42
N LYS A 308 8.92 13.04 1.73
CA LYS A 308 10.01 12.48 2.55
C LYS A 308 10.26 11.01 2.22
N GLN A 309 9.21 10.21 2.06
CA GLN A 309 9.35 8.80 1.69
C GLN A 309 10.00 8.63 0.32
N LEU A 310 9.64 9.46 -0.66
CA LEU A 310 10.29 9.47 -1.97
C LEU A 310 11.77 9.84 -1.89
N LEU A 311 12.13 10.76 -0.99
CA LEU A 311 13.54 11.10 -0.74
C LEU A 311 14.29 9.91 -0.10
N ALA A 312 13.72 9.32 0.96
CA ALA A 312 14.31 8.15 1.62
C ALA A 312 14.50 6.99 0.64
N ARG A 313 13.51 6.76 -0.24
CA ARG A 313 13.61 5.76 -1.29
C ARG A 313 14.75 6.04 -2.27
N LYS A 314 14.89 7.27 -2.77
CA LYS A 314 15.99 7.66 -3.66
C LYS A 314 17.36 7.44 -3.03
N ILE A 315 17.49 7.62 -1.73
CA ILE A 315 18.71 7.35 -0.98
C ILE A 315 18.95 5.83 -0.95
N LEU A 316 17.97 5.05 -0.53
CA LEU A 316 18.10 3.59 -0.42
C LEU A 316 18.42 2.93 -1.77
N GLU A 317 17.81 3.38 -2.86
CA GLU A 317 18.06 2.84 -4.22
C GLU A 317 19.50 3.05 -4.73
N ARG A 318 20.27 3.95 -4.10
CA ARG A 318 21.66 4.26 -4.44
C ARG A 318 22.66 3.61 -3.51
N MET A 319 22.22 3.04 -2.41
CA MET A 319 23.09 2.33 -1.48
C MET A 319 23.40 0.94 -2.03
N ASP A 320 24.65 0.55 -1.94
CA ASP A 320 25.08 -0.84 -2.08
C ASP A 320 25.02 -1.57 -0.73
N ASN A 321 25.28 -2.87 -0.75
CA ASN A 321 25.28 -3.69 0.46
C ASN A 321 26.30 -3.21 1.51
N GLN A 322 27.47 -2.71 1.08
CA GLN A 322 28.49 -2.21 2.02
C GLN A 322 28.02 -0.95 2.74
N THR A 323 27.37 -0.03 2.01
CA THR A 323 26.81 1.19 2.59
C THR A 323 25.68 0.90 3.57
N ILE A 324 24.82 -0.09 3.26
CA ILE A 324 23.75 -0.52 4.18
C ILE A 324 24.36 -1.15 5.44
N ASN A 325 25.37 -2.01 5.31
CA ASN A 325 26.05 -2.61 6.47
C ASN A 325 26.66 -1.54 7.39
N LYS A 326 27.40 -0.57 6.83
CA LYS A 326 27.93 0.57 7.61
C LYS A 326 26.85 1.38 8.29
N LEU A 327 25.70 1.56 7.65
CA LEU A 327 24.56 2.24 8.25
C LEU A 327 24.06 1.49 9.50
N PHE A 328 23.95 0.16 9.45
CA PHE A 328 23.55 -0.66 10.58
C PHE A 328 24.51 -0.53 11.78
N GLU A 329 25.82 -0.44 11.55
CA GLU A 329 26.83 -0.20 12.59
C GLU A 329 26.60 1.13 13.35
N THR A 330 25.94 2.11 12.73
CA THR A 330 25.64 3.42 13.36
C THR A 330 24.36 3.45 14.18
N ILE A 331 23.54 2.39 14.10
CA ILE A 331 22.26 2.31 14.81
C ILE A 331 22.50 1.95 16.27
N THR A 332 22.26 2.91 17.16
CA THR A 332 22.44 2.72 18.60
C THR A 332 21.16 2.25 19.28
N PRO A 333 21.25 1.61 20.48
CA PRO A 333 20.07 1.27 21.27
C PRO A 333 19.14 2.44 21.55
N ASP A 334 19.67 3.65 21.70
CA ASP A 334 18.89 4.88 21.94
C ASP A 334 18.03 5.22 20.72
N ILE A 335 18.56 5.08 19.51
CA ILE A 335 17.80 5.28 18.26
C ILE A 335 16.68 4.25 18.17
N ILE A 336 16.96 2.99 18.47
CA ILE A 336 15.97 1.90 18.44
C ILE A 336 14.85 2.16 19.47
N ASN A 337 15.21 2.55 20.68
CA ASN A 337 14.24 2.87 21.73
C ASN A 337 13.37 4.07 21.34
N GLU A 338 13.97 5.14 20.81
CA GLU A 338 13.24 6.33 20.39
C GLU A 338 12.24 5.99 19.27
N ILE A 339 12.63 5.16 18.30
CA ILE A 339 11.73 4.69 17.24
C ILE A 339 10.60 3.85 17.85
N SER A 340 10.93 2.90 18.73
CA SER A 340 9.94 2.03 19.38
C SER A 340 8.90 2.78 20.21
N GLU A 341 9.26 3.94 20.75
CA GLU A 341 8.38 4.75 21.60
C GLU A 341 7.59 5.82 20.85
N LYS A 342 8.18 6.42 19.82
CA LYS A 342 7.65 7.64 19.19
C LYS A 342 7.20 7.47 17.75
N ASP A 343 7.50 6.31 17.14
CA ASP A 343 7.19 6.12 15.72
C ASP A 343 5.71 5.92 15.47
N ASP A 344 5.26 6.35 14.30
CA ASP A 344 3.91 6.14 13.80
C ASP A 344 3.98 5.19 12.61
N PHE A 345 3.30 4.05 12.70
CA PHE A 345 3.29 3.05 11.64
C PHE A 345 2.78 3.64 10.31
N ASP A 346 1.85 4.58 10.38
CA ASP A 346 1.26 5.20 9.19
C ASP A 346 2.09 6.40 8.69
N PHE A 347 2.88 7.05 9.57
CA PHE A 347 3.73 8.22 9.29
C PHE A 347 5.19 7.99 9.72
N HIS A 348 5.80 6.90 9.25
CA HIS A 348 7.10 6.38 9.71
C HIS A 348 8.34 7.05 9.10
N THR A 349 8.20 8.11 8.29
CA THR A 349 9.36 8.72 7.60
C THR A 349 10.37 9.32 8.56
N SER A 350 9.94 9.86 9.69
CA SER A 350 10.86 10.41 10.70
C SER A 350 11.82 9.35 11.20
N SER A 351 11.35 8.14 11.40
CA SER A 351 12.15 6.98 11.82
C SER A 351 13.09 6.49 10.73
N ILE A 352 12.61 6.40 9.49
CA ILE A 352 13.48 6.07 8.35
C ILE A 352 14.62 7.09 8.21
N ILE A 353 14.33 8.39 8.32
CA ILE A 353 15.34 9.45 8.24
C ILE A 353 16.37 9.32 9.36
N LYS A 354 15.95 8.98 10.57
CA LYS A 354 16.86 8.73 11.70
C LYS A 354 17.72 7.50 11.47
N LEU A 355 17.14 6.40 11.01
CA LEU A 355 17.87 5.19 10.65
C LEU A 355 18.89 5.43 9.54
N LEU A 356 18.60 6.31 8.58
CA LEU A 356 19.54 6.71 7.54
C LEU A 356 20.64 7.67 8.04
N GLY A 357 20.73 7.94 9.36
CA GLY A 357 21.77 8.78 9.95
C GLY A 357 21.68 10.27 9.54
N ILE A 358 20.58 10.69 8.94
CA ILE A 358 20.39 12.05 8.46
C ILE A 358 20.07 12.96 9.65
N LYS A 359 21.10 13.64 10.18
CA LYS A 359 20.93 14.67 11.24
C LYS A 359 20.50 15.98 10.58
N GLY A 360 19.27 16.43 10.85
CA GLY A 360 18.81 17.77 10.43
C GLY A 360 17.48 17.79 9.68
N SER A 361 17.11 18.99 9.20
CA SER A 361 15.85 19.21 8.48
C SER A 361 15.89 18.57 7.05
N LEU A 362 14.74 18.45 6.43
CA LEU A 362 14.59 17.97 5.04
C LEU A 362 15.52 18.69 4.04
N LYS A 363 15.82 19.99 4.29
CA LYS A 363 16.77 20.79 3.50
C LYS A 363 18.21 20.25 3.64
N THR A 364 18.61 19.83 4.84
CA THR A 364 19.94 19.26 5.10
C THR A 364 20.09 17.89 4.41
N ALA A 365 19.05 17.06 4.45
CA ALA A 365 19.01 15.79 3.73
C ALA A 365 19.10 15.98 2.21
N GLN A 366 18.38 16.95 1.65
CA GLN A 366 18.46 17.29 0.23
C GLN A 366 19.85 17.80 -0.18
N THR A 367 20.51 18.56 0.70
CA THR A 367 21.86 19.10 0.46
C THR A 367 22.92 18.00 0.55
N LEU A 368 22.78 17.06 1.48
CA LEU A 368 23.66 15.89 1.59
C LEU A 368 23.52 14.98 0.37
N VAL A 369 22.31 14.70 -0.07
CA VAL A 369 22.04 13.91 -1.29
C VAL A 369 22.61 14.61 -2.53
N SER A 370 22.50 15.94 -2.64
CA SER A 370 23.07 16.70 -3.76
C SER A 370 24.59 16.84 -3.66
N GLY A 371 25.16 16.88 -2.47
CA GLY A 371 26.60 16.95 -2.23
C GLY A 371 27.32 15.62 -2.41
N GLU A 372 26.73 14.53 -1.94
CA GLU A 372 27.27 13.17 -2.16
C GLU A 372 27.05 12.69 -3.60
N LEU A 373 25.97 13.10 -4.25
CA LEU A 373 25.78 12.88 -5.68
C LEU A 373 26.88 13.50 -6.54
N LYS A 374 27.42 14.66 -6.18
CA LYS A 374 28.57 15.25 -6.85
C LYS A 374 29.88 14.50 -6.62
N LYS A 375 30.00 13.76 -5.49
CA LYS A 375 31.16 12.91 -5.20
C LYS A 375 31.08 11.53 -5.85
N ILE A 376 29.89 11.05 -6.16
CA ILE A 376 29.65 9.73 -6.76
C ILE A 376 29.56 9.81 -8.29
N LEU A 377 29.18 10.98 -8.84
CA LEU A 377 29.04 11.23 -10.28
C LEU A 377 30.21 12.04 -10.90
N GLY A 378 31.18 12.47 -10.14
CA GLY A 378 32.46 13.01 -10.58
C GLY A 378 33.54 11.99 -10.34
#